data_db860657c2958e018afa0767c3f0ee84
#
_entry.id   db860657c2958e018afa0767c3f0ee84
#
_cell.length_a   1.000
_cell.length_b   1.000
_cell.length_c   1.000
_cell.angle_alpha   90.00
_cell.angle_beta   90.00
_cell.angle_gamma   90.00
#
_symmetry.space_group_name_H-M   'P 1'
#
loop_
_entity.id
_entity.type
_entity.pdbx_description
1 polymer ?
#
loop_
_entity_poly.entity_id
_entity_poly.type
_entity_poly.pdbx_seq_one_letter_code
_entity_poly.pdbx_strand_id
1 'polypeptide(L)'
;YDLTGKELDYSEIQKAEVIPTVGDAIADLTDYEVGYDKKQELQPYKKDDDLCEYAVLMRTGSEGVKNHITTKTTEKALDRFRKIKQGKNFHSLDVEDKDTYSKPERTQNTIYLRLDPSKPSGTVVNVRKSMWIHPTLDRAISVREAARLQSFPDSFEFIGTKDSQYQQVGNAVPPLLAKGIAEILLKYLK
;
A
#
# COMPACT_ATOMS: atom_id res chain seq x y z
N TYR A 1 -23.88 19.47 3.80
CA TYR A 1 -24.32 20.73 3.18
C TYR A 1 -23.12 21.59 2.92
N ASP A 2 -23.07 22.24 1.76
CA ASP A 2 -22.05 23.22 1.42
C ASP A 2 -22.41 24.61 1.99
N LEU A 3 -21.56 25.61 1.74
CA LEU A 3 -21.81 27.00 2.16
C LEU A 3 -23.05 27.66 1.49
N THR A 4 -23.58 27.02 0.44
CA THR A 4 -24.78 27.48 -0.28
C THR A 4 -26.07 26.79 0.21
N GLY A 5 -25.98 25.85 1.14
CA GLY A 5 -27.11 25.06 1.66
C GLY A 5 -27.55 23.90 0.74
N LYS A 6 -26.81 23.61 -0.33
CA LYS A 6 -27.09 22.49 -1.23
C LYS A 6 -26.52 21.23 -0.66
N GLU A 7 -27.20 20.10 -0.86
CA GLU A 7 -26.66 18.79 -0.58
C GLU A 7 -25.67 18.38 -1.68
N LEU A 8 -24.48 17.90 -1.28
CA LEU A 8 -23.45 17.44 -2.21
C LEU A 8 -23.82 16.04 -2.72
N ASP A 9 -23.94 15.91 -4.03
CA ASP A 9 -24.17 14.61 -4.66
C ASP A 9 -22.85 13.90 -4.99
N TYR A 10 -22.46 12.96 -4.12
CA TYR A 10 -21.27 12.15 -4.32
C TYR A 10 -21.45 10.99 -5.32
N SER A 11 -22.66 10.76 -5.84
CA SER A 11 -22.89 9.76 -6.88
C SER A 11 -22.21 10.10 -8.20
N GLU A 12 -21.88 11.40 -8.40
CA GLU A 12 -21.14 11.89 -9.55
C GLU A 12 -19.62 11.57 -9.51
N ILE A 13 -19.09 10.99 -8.42
CA ILE A 13 -17.69 10.54 -8.40
C ILE A 13 -17.54 9.48 -9.49
N GLN A 14 -16.74 9.81 -10.51
CA GLN A 14 -16.42 8.86 -11.55
C GLN A 14 -15.69 7.66 -10.96
N LYS A 15 -16.31 6.50 -11.03
CA LYS A 15 -15.64 5.25 -10.70
C LYS A 15 -14.68 4.91 -11.83
N ALA A 16 -13.50 4.42 -11.46
CA ALA A 16 -12.58 3.88 -12.46
C ALA A 16 -13.27 2.73 -13.22
N GLU A 17 -13.17 2.72 -14.54
CA GLU A 17 -13.68 1.62 -15.38
C GLU A 17 -12.97 0.31 -15.03
N VAL A 18 -11.67 0.39 -14.78
CA VAL A 18 -10.84 -0.73 -14.34
C VAL A 18 -10.32 -0.43 -12.94
N ILE A 19 -10.61 -1.33 -11.99
CA ILE A 19 -10.11 -1.22 -10.62
C ILE A 19 -8.69 -1.78 -10.58
N PRO A 20 -7.67 -0.96 -10.25
CA PRO A 20 -6.29 -1.45 -10.17
C PRO A 20 -6.13 -2.55 -9.14
N THR A 21 -5.38 -3.56 -9.49
CA THR A 21 -5.01 -4.66 -8.61
C THR A 21 -3.76 -4.33 -7.79
N VAL A 22 -3.45 -5.15 -6.80
CA VAL A 22 -2.17 -5.06 -6.07
C VAL A 22 -1.00 -5.21 -7.04
N GLY A 23 -1.10 -6.12 -8.03
CA GLY A 23 -0.08 -6.29 -9.07
C GLY A 23 0.16 -5.01 -9.86
N ASP A 24 -0.91 -4.38 -10.34
CA ASP A 24 -0.81 -3.10 -11.06
C ASP A 24 -0.12 -2.00 -10.23
N ALA A 25 -0.32 -2.03 -8.92
CA ALA A 25 0.19 -0.99 -8.05
C ALA A 25 1.68 -1.15 -7.69
N ILE A 26 2.17 -2.38 -7.52
CA ILE A 26 3.49 -2.60 -6.90
C ILE A 26 4.39 -3.60 -7.63
N ALA A 27 3.96 -4.28 -8.69
CA ALA A 27 4.78 -5.29 -9.36
C ALA A 27 6.07 -4.70 -9.93
N ASP A 28 6.01 -3.51 -10.51
CA ASP A 28 7.15 -2.78 -11.08
C ASP A 28 8.17 -2.32 -10.02
N LEU A 29 7.81 -2.34 -8.72
CA LEU A 29 8.71 -2.02 -7.63
C LEU A 29 9.55 -3.22 -7.16
N THR A 30 9.24 -4.43 -7.63
CA THR A 30 9.87 -5.67 -7.17
C THR A 30 11.38 -5.71 -7.45
N ASP A 31 11.82 -5.06 -8.52
CA ASP A 31 13.23 -5.05 -8.95
C ASP A 31 14.08 -3.96 -8.28
N TYR A 32 13.47 -3.14 -7.42
CA TYR A 32 14.19 -2.12 -6.66
C TYR A 32 14.63 -2.64 -5.30
N GLU A 33 15.81 -2.20 -4.87
CA GLU A 33 16.34 -2.58 -3.58
C GLU A 33 15.51 -2.00 -2.43
N VAL A 34 15.09 -2.86 -1.51
CA VAL A 34 14.35 -2.45 -0.32
C VAL A 34 15.31 -2.14 0.81
N GLY A 35 15.28 -0.88 1.27
CA GLY A 35 16.06 -0.44 2.41
C GLY A 35 15.39 -0.79 3.75
N TYR A 36 16.20 -0.71 4.82
CA TYR A 36 15.73 -0.88 6.21
C TYR A 36 15.89 0.40 7.03
N ASP A 37 16.58 1.38 6.50
CA ASP A 37 16.86 2.67 7.14
C ASP A 37 16.09 3.81 6.46
N LYS A 38 15.86 4.89 7.21
CA LYS A 38 15.17 6.10 6.77
C LYS A 38 15.89 6.91 5.68
N LYS A 39 17.19 6.65 5.47
CA LYS A 39 18.03 7.36 4.50
C LYS A 39 18.14 6.66 3.15
N GLN A 40 17.08 6.08 2.69
CA GLN A 40 17.13 5.50 1.36
C GLN A 40 17.26 6.60 0.29
N GLU A 41 18.27 6.46 -0.55
CA GLU A 41 18.49 7.32 -1.70
C GLU A 41 17.45 7.08 -2.79
N LEU A 42 17.28 8.06 -3.68
CA LEU A 42 16.47 7.91 -4.87
C LEU A 42 17.05 6.78 -5.74
N GLN A 43 16.23 5.79 -6.08
CA GLN A 43 16.57 4.77 -7.06
C GLN A 43 15.96 5.18 -8.41
N PRO A 44 16.78 5.57 -9.42
CA PRO A 44 16.27 5.96 -10.73
C PRO A 44 15.41 4.84 -11.35
N TYR A 45 14.37 5.21 -12.11
CA TYR A 45 13.57 4.21 -12.79
C TYR A 45 14.40 3.40 -13.78
N LYS A 46 14.23 2.09 -13.68
CA LYS A 46 14.71 1.17 -14.73
C LYS A 46 13.78 1.30 -15.94
N LYS A 47 14.32 1.04 -17.13
CA LYS A 47 13.48 0.90 -18.32
C LYS A 47 12.55 -0.28 -18.11
N ASP A 48 11.28 -0.02 -18.30
CA ASP A 48 10.23 -1.02 -18.18
C ASP A 48 9.21 -0.69 -19.30
N ASP A 49 9.20 -1.51 -20.33
CA ASP A 49 8.41 -1.25 -21.53
C ASP A 49 6.95 -1.75 -21.37
N ASP A 50 6.65 -2.52 -20.32
CA ASP A 50 5.36 -3.16 -20.09
C ASP A 50 4.61 -2.62 -18.84
N LEU A 51 4.77 -1.34 -18.53
CA LEU A 51 4.06 -0.74 -17.39
C LEU A 51 2.55 -0.64 -17.66
N CYS A 52 1.75 -1.08 -16.69
CA CYS A 52 0.32 -0.81 -16.69
C CYS A 52 0.02 0.69 -16.48
N GLU A 53 -1.15 1.15 -16.90
CA GLU A 53 -1.56 2.55 -16.80
C GLU A 53 -1.47 3.11 -15.38
N TYR A 54 -1.79 2.29 -14.38
CA TYR A 54 -1.71 2.71 -12.99
C TYR A 54 -0.27 2.97 -12.54
N ALA A 55 0.68 2.10 -12.90
CA ALA A 55 2.09 2.31 -12.60
C ALA A 55 2.65 3.55 -13.30
N VAL A 56 2.26 3.78 -14.57
CA VAL A 56 2.61 5.01 -15.31
C VAL A 56 2.09 6.24 -14.57
N LEU A 57 0.83 6.23 -14.12
CA LEU A 57 0.24 7.31 -13.35
C LEU A 57 1.01 7.57 -12.06
N MET A 58 1.38 6.52 -11.32
CA MET A 58 2.13 6.64 -10.06
C MET A 58 3.54 7.21 -10.27
N ARG A 59 4.20 6.91 -11.38
CA ARG A 59 5.53 7.43 -11.73
C ARG A 59 5.52 8.87 -12.23
N THR A 60 4.36 9.41 -12.61
CA THR A 60 4.25 10.76 -13.18
C THR A 60 4.85 11.82 -12.23
N GLY A 61 5.75 12.64 -12.75
CA GLY A 61 6.41 13.72 -11.99
C GLY A 61 7.48 13.23 -11.01
N SER A 62 7.95 11.99 -11.15
CA SER A 62 9.08 11.45 -10.38
C SER A 62 10.19 10.95 -11.30
N GLU A 63 11.43 11.01 -10.82
CA GLU A 63 12.60 10.48 -11.54
C GLU A 63 13.00 9.07 -11.07
N GLY A 64 12.32 8.55 -10.03
CA GLY A 64 12.65 7.25 -9.45
C GLY A 64 11.87 6.95 -8.17
N VAL A 65 12.27 5.88 -7.52
CA VAL A 65 11.61 5.34 -6.34
C VAL A 65 12.26 5.87 -5.07
N LYS A 66 11.46 6.51 -4.20
CA LYS A 66 11.81 6.91 -2.83
C LYS A 66 10.93 6.19 -1.81
N ASN A 67 11.34 6.20 -0.56
CA ASN A 67 10.62 5.55 0.56
C ASN A 67 10.41 4.02 0.37
N HIS A 68 11.23 3.37 -0.44
CA HIS A 68 11.17 1.92 -0.63
C HIS A 68 11.87 1.18 0.52
N ILE A 69 11.38 1.44 1.74
CA ILE A 69 11.93 0.93 2.99
C ILE A 69 10.91 0.05 3.72
N THR A 70 11.39 -1.00 4.38
CA THR A 70 10.55 -1.92 5.15
C THR A 70 11.16 -2.23 6.51
N THR A 71 10.48 -3.04 7.31
CA THR A 71 10.99 -3.51 8.60
C THR A 71 11.86 -4.75 8.40
N LYS A 72 13.04 -4.76 9.02
CA LYS A 72 13.86 -5.98 9.07
C LYS A 72 13.08 -7.05 9.84
N THR A 73 12.74 -8.11 9.14
CA THR A 73 11.91 -9.19 9.66
C THR A 73 12.79 -10.26 10.32
N THR A 74 12.37 -10.79 11.46
CA THR A 74 13.09 -11.90 12.14
C THR A 74 12.92 -13.19 11.35
N GLU A 75 13.87 -14.13 11.45
CA GLU A 75 13.78 -15.43 10.77
C GLU A 75 12.48 -16.17 11.10
N LYS A 76 12.06 -16.16 12.36
CA LYS A 76 10.79 -16.78 12.77
C LYS A 76 9.57 -16.20 12.04
N ALA A 77 9.56 -14.89 11.79
CA ALA A 77 8.49 -14.25 11.04
C ALA A 77 8.62 -14.55 9.54
N LEU A 78 9.83 -14.63 8.99
CA LEU A 78 10.07 -15.05 7.60
C LEU A 78 9.61 -16.49 7.36
N ASP A 79 9.84 -17.42 8.29
CA ASP A 79 9.36 -18.79 8.19
C ASP A 79 7.83 -18.86 8.10
N ARG A 80 7.14 -18.03 8.89
CA ARG A 80 5.68 -17.87 8.78
C ARG A 80 5.27 -17.29 7.43
N PHE A 81 6.01 -16.27 6.95
CA PHE A 81 5.70 -15.67 5.65
C PHE A 81 5.75 -16.71 4.54
N ARG A 82 6.80 -17.55 4.48
CA ARG A 82 6.96 -18.61 3.48
C ARG A 82 5.78 -19.59 3.44
N LYS A 83 5.11 -19.82 4.57
CA LYS A 83 3.96 -20.73 4.70
C LYS A 83 2.63 -20.09 4.31
N ILE A 84 2.51 -18.76 4.34
CA ILE A 84 1.26 -18.06 4.03
C ILE A 84 1.14 -17.84 2.52
N LYS A 85 0.12 -18.42 1.91
CA LYS A 85 -0.19 -18.26 0.47
C LYS A 85 -0.83 -16.91 0.17
N GLN A 86 -0.82 -16.50 -1.10
CA GLN A 86 -1.48 -15.28 -1.57
C GLN A 86 -2.95 -15.24 -1.14
N GLY A 87 -3.41 -14.08 -0.69
CA GLY A 87 -4.76 -13.87 -0.17
C GLY A 87 -5.05 -14.52 1.19
N LYS A 88 -4.05 -15.16 1.82
CA LYS A 88 -4.16 -15.74 3.16
C LYS A 88 -3.44 -14.88 4.20
N ASN A 89 -3.70 -15.16 5.46
CA ASN A 89 -3.18 -14.40 6.59
C ASN A 89 -2.70 -15.34 7.72
N PHE A 90 -2.35 -14.76 8.85
CA PHE A 90 -1.90 -15.47 10.05
C PHE A 90 -2.78 -16.67 10.43
N HIS A 91 -4.09 -16.60 10.23
CA HIS A 91 -5.00 -17.68 10.62
C HIS A 91 -4.83 -18.95 9.78
N SER A 92 -4.27 -18.85 8.58
CA SER A 92 -3.98 -20.00 7.72
C SER A 92 -2.75 -20.82 8.14
N LEU A 93 -1.98 -20.33 9.13
CA LEU A 93 -0.85 -21.07 9.69
C LEU A 93 -1.33 -22.22 10.57
N ASP A 94 -0.50 -23.25 10.70
CA ASP A 94 -0.70 -24.32 11.65
C ASP A 94 -0.53 -23.86 13.10
N VAL A 95 -1.02 -24.62 14.06
CA VAL A 95 -1.00 -24.26 15.50
C VAL A 95 0.44 -24.06 15.99
N GLU A 96 1.36 -24.88 15.51
CA GLU A 96 2.78 -24.84 15.88
C GLU A 96 3.46 -23.52 15.48
N ASP A 97 3.05 -22.94 14.35
CA ASP A 97 3.58 -21.67 13.86
C ASP A 97 3.03 -20.45 14.61
N LYS A 98 2.03 -20.63 15.44
CA LYS A 98 1.37 -19.59 16.26
C LYS A 98 1.87 -19.51 17.71
N ASP A 99 2.90 -20.26 18.06
CA ASP A 99 3.42 -20.48 19.42
C ASP A 99 3.77 -19.20 20.20
N THR A 100 4.11 -18.10 19.53
CA THR A 100 4.42 -16.82 20.17
C THR A 100 3.20 -15.96 20.50
N TYR A 101 2.02 -16.39 20.08
CA TYR A 101 0.78 -15.66 20.30
C TYR A 101 -0.01 -16.33 21.42
N SER A 102 -0.24 -15.61 22.52
CA SER A 102 -0.99 -16.13 23.68
C SER A 102 -2.46 -16.44 23.39
N LYS A 103 -3.03 -15.72 22.43
CA LYS A 103 -4.44 -15.86 21.99
C LYS A 103 -4.53 -15.71 20.47
N PRO A 104 -4.06 -16.72 19.71
CA PRO A 104 -4.03 -16.67 18.25
C PRO A 104 -5.39 -16.40 17.61
N GLU A 105 -6.46 -16.90 18.22
CA GLU A 105 -7.84 -16.76 17.75
C GLU A 105 -8.37 -15.32 17.81
N ARG A 106 -7.75 -14.45 18.64
CA ARG A 106 -8.12 -13.03 18.77
C ARG A 106 -7.30 -12.11 17.87
N THR A 107 -6.40 -12.69 17.08
CA THR A 107 -5.55 -11.93 16.16
C THR A 107 -6.39 -11.37 15.01
N GLN A 108 -6.14 -10.12 14.63
CA GLN A 108 -6.86 -9.48 13.53
C GLN A 108 -6.54 -10.18 12.19
N ASN A 109 -7.53 -10.25 11.30
CA ASN A 109 -7.40 -10.85 9.96
C ASN A 109 -6.38 -10.14 9.06
N THR A 110 -5.95 -8.94 9.42
CA THR A 110 -4.93 -8.19 8.69
C THR A 110 -3.50 -8.59 9.07
N ILE A 111 -3.31 -9.33 10.18
CA ILE A 111 -1.96 -9.77 10.59
C ILE A 111 -1.40 -10.77 9.59
N TYR A 112 -0.18 -10.49 9.11
CA TYR A 112 0.52 -11.31 8.11
C TYR A 112 -0.33 -11.59 6.87
N LEU A 113 -1.17 -10.63 6.44
CA LEU A 113 -1.90 -10.76 5.20
C LEU A 113 -0.92 -10.74 4.03
N ARG A 114 -0.77 -11.87 3.33
CA ARG A 114 -0.08 -11.88 2.04
C ARG A 114 -1.04 -11.37 0.98
N LEU A 115 -0.67 -10.28 0.35
CA LEU A 115 -1.48 -9.67 -0.69
C LEU A 115 -1.66 -10.61 -1.89
N ASP A 116 -2.80 -10.51 -2.55
CA ASP A 116 -3.11 -11.23 -3.78
C ASP A 116 -2.89 -10.28 -4.97
N PRO A 117 -1.93 -10.55 -5.86
CA PRO A 117 -1.60 -9.62 -6.94
C PRO A 117 -2.73 -9.44 -7.95
N SER A 118 -3.67 -10.38 -8.02
CA SER A 118 -4.80 -10.36 -8.96
C SER A 118 -6.04 -9.61 -8.43
N LYS A 119 -5.97 -9.11 -7.18
CA LYS A 119 -7.11 -8.45 -6.53
C LYS A 119 -6.80 -7.01 -6.15
N PRO A 120 -7.81 -6.16 -6.03
CA PRO A 120 -7.66 -4.86 -5.40
C PRO A 120 -7.18 -4.99 -3.96
N SER A 121 -6.42 -4.01 -3.49
CA SER A 121 -6.03 -3.94 -2.09
C SER A 121 -7.24 -3.68 -1.19
N GLY A 122 -7.23 -4.27 0.01
CA GLY A 122 -8.09 -3.81 1.08
C GLY A 122 -7.67 -2.43 1.60
N THR A 123 -8.42 -1.91 2.59
CA THR A 123 -8.10 -0.62 3.23
C THR A 123 -6.71 -0.66 3.85
N VAL A 124 -5.83 0.22 3.39
CA VAL A 124 -4.49 0.38 3.93
C VAL A 124 -4.58 1.13 5.26
N VAL A 125 -4.39 0.39 6.33
CA VAL A 125 -4.31 0.94 7.69
C VAL A 125 -2.86 0.88 8.19
N ASN A 126 -2.60 0.65 9.44
CA ASN A 126 -1.24 0.54 9.95
C ASN A 126 -0.56 -0.78 9.50
N VAL A 127 -0.16 -0.83 8.23
CA VAL A 127 0.45 -2.03 7.61
C VAL A 127 1.77 -2.45 8.27
N ARG A 128 2.46 -1.55 8.97
CA ARG A 128 3.64 -1.90 9.75
C ARG A 128 3.31 -2.83 10.91
N LYS A 129 2.27 -2.52 11.67
CA LYS A 129 1.85 -3.37 12.81
C LYS A 129 1.29 -4.70 12.35
N SER A 130 0.53 -4.71 11.27
CA SER A 130 -0.05 -5.92 10.69
C SER A 130 0.95 -6.72 9.86
N MET A 131 2.09 -6.13 9.46
CA MET A 131 3.13 -6.74 8.64
C MET A 131 2.55 -7.42 7.39
N TRP A 132 1.86 -6.64 6.56
CA TRP A 132 1.38 -7.14 5.27
C TRP A 132 2.54 -7.66 4.43
N ILE A 133 2.35 -8.85 3.87
CA ILE A 133 3.39 -9.56 3.13
C ILE A 133 3.26 -9.23 1.65
N HIS A 134 4.40 -8.97 1.00
CA HIS A 134 4.45 -8.79 -0.45
C HIS A 134 3.86 -10.01 -1.19
N PRO A 135 3.14 -9.81 -2.31
CA PRO A 135 2.46 -10.92 -3.00
C PRO A 135 3.39 -12.06 -3.40
N THR A 136 4.59 -11.76 -3.86
CA THR A 136 5.55 -12.74 -4.42
C THR A 136 6.85 -12.88 -3.64
N LEU A 137 7.15 -11.97 -2.72
CA LEU A 137 8.38 -11.98 -1.93
C LEU A 137 8.08 -12.24 -0.44
N ASP A 138 9.00 -12.94 0.24
CA ASP A 138 8.86 -13.25 1.66
C ASP A 138 9.38 -12.09 2.53
N ARG A 139 8.77 -10.93 2.38
CA ARG A 139 9.03 -9.73 3.17
C ARG A 139 7.76 -8.92 3.40
N ALA A 140 7.79 -8.07 4.40
CA ALA A 140 6.74 -7.07 4.53
C ALA A 140 6.79 -6.06 3.37
N ILE A 141 5.63 -5.51 2.98
CA ILE A 141 5.59 -4.44 1.99
C ILE A 141 6.31 -3.19 2.50
N SER A 142 6.91 -2.44 1.60
CA SER A 142 7.59 -1.18 1.90
C SER A 142 6.60 -0.02 2.11
N VAL A 143 7.12 1.11 2.61
CA VAL A 143 6.33 2.35 2.68
C VAL A 143 5.85 2.78 1.30
N ARG A 144 6.72 2.71 0.26
CA ARG A 144 6.33 3.09 -1.11
C ARG A 144 5.26 2.15 -1.68
N GLU A 145 5.38 0.84 -1.46
CA GLU A 145 4.36 -0.11 -1.88
C GLU A 145 3.02 0.18 -1.19
N ALA A 146 3.03 0.39 0.13
CA ALA A 146 1.82 0.79 0.86
C ALA A 146 1.22 2.12 0.35
N ALA A 147 2.07 3.09 0.01
CA ALA A 147 1.66 4.38 -0.55
C ALA A 147 0.99 4.23 -1.92
N ARG A 148 1.54 3.41 -2.81
CA ARG A 148 0.94 3.13 -4.11
C ARG A 148 -0.40 2.40 -4.01
N LEU A 149 -0.57 1.50 -3.04
CA LEU A 149 -1.87 0.90 -2.75
C LEU A 149 -2.92 1.93 -2.31
N GLN A 150 -2.49 3.07 -1.79
CA GLN A 150 -3.32 4.23 -1.44
C GLN A 150 -3.32 5.33 -2.53
N SER A 151 -2.85 5.03 -3.73
CA SER A 151 -2.77 5.98 -4.86
C SER A 151 -1.89 7.22 -4.63
N PHE A 152 -0.89 7.17 -3.75
CA PHE A 152 0.12 8.21 -3.67
C PHE A 152 1.09 8.11 -4.84
N PRO A 153 1.32 9.20 -5.59
CA PRO A 153 2.33 9.21 -6.64
C PRO A 153 3.75 9.11 -6.05
N ASP A 154 4.70 8.61 -6.85
CA ASP A 154 6.08 8.45 -6.40
C ASP A 154 6.80 9.77 -6.13
N SER A 155 6.31 10.86 -6.73
CA SER A 155 6.76 12.22 -6.45
C SER A 155 6.46 12.69 -5.03
N PHE A 156 5.48 12.06 -4.34
CA PHE A 156 5.19 12.36 -2.94
C PHE A 156 6.22 11.68 -2.02
N GLU A 157 6.97 12.46 -1.27
CA GLU A 157 7.97 11.96 -0.33
C GLU A 157 7.47 11.99 1.11
N PHE A 158 7.53 10.83 1.77
CA PHE A 158 7.21 10.71 3.20
C PHE A 158 8.45 10.99 4.03
N ILE A 159 8.33 11.86 5.04
CA ILE A 159 9.44 12.32 5.88
C ILE A 159 9.30 11.79 7.31
N GLY A 160 10.42 11.68 8.01
CA GLY A 160 10.49 11.24 9.40
C GLY A 160 10.95 9.80 9.56
N THR A 161 10.66 9.21 10.72
CA THR A 161 11.01 7.82 10.99
C THR A 161 10.21 6.89 10.10
N LYS A 162 10.71 5.68 9.83
CA LYS A 162 9.98 4.66 9.08
C LYS A 162 8.56 4.44 9.64
N ASP A 163 8.42 4.40 10.94
CA ASP A 163 7.13 4.22 11.61
C ASP A 163 6.18 5.38 11.33
N SER A 164 6.71 6.61 11.38
CA SER A 164 5.96 7.81 11.03
C SER A 164 5.53 7.80 9.56
N GLN A 165 6.38 7.35 8.65
CA GLN A 165 6.05 7.24 7.22
C GLN A 165 4.91 6.25 6.98
N TYR A 166 4.95 5.05 7.57
CA TYR A 166 3.83 4.11 7.49
C TYR A 166 2.53 4.66 8.10
N GLN A 167 2.65 5.42 9.19
CA GLN A 167 1.50 6.04 9.83
C GLN A 167 0.90 7.13 8.95
N GLN A 168 1.71 7.94 8.28
CA GLN A 168 1.25 8.93 7.32
C GLN A 168 0.45 8.28 6.20
N VAL A 169 0.96 7.19 5.62
CA VAL A 169 0.22 6.42 4.60
C VAL A 169 -1.11 5.91 5.14
N GLY A 170 -1.11 5.27 6.31
CA GLY A 170 -2.31 4.65 6.88
C GLY A 170 -3.38 5.64 7.36
N ASN A 171 -3.00 6.87 7.70
CA ASN A 171 -3.93 7.91 8.15
C ASN A 171 -4.47 8.78 7.00
N ALA A 172 -3.94 8.64 5.81
CA ALA A 172 -4.28 9.50 4.69
C ALA A 172 -5.59 9.08 4.00
N VAL A 173 -6.24 10.07 3.41
CA VAL A 173 -7.24 9.83 2.37
C VAL A 173 -6.50 9.56 1.05
N PRO A 174 -6.85 8.51 0.29
CA PRO A 174 -6.20 8.23 -0.99
C PRO A 174 -6.29 9.43 -1.95
N PRO A 175 -5.15 9.89 -2.54
CA PRO A 175 -5.13 11.08 -3.40
C PRO A 175 -6.13 11.06 -4.56
N LEU A 176 -6.34 9.91 -5.21
CA LEU A 176 -7.32 9.81 -6.29
C LEU A 176 -8.76 9.96 -5.78
N LEU A 177 -9.08 9.45 -4.59
CA LEU A 177 -10.38 9.68 -3.97
C LEU A 177 -10.55 11.16 -3.60
N ALA A 178 -9.55 11.76 -2.98
CA ALA A 178 -9.56 13.18 -2.63
C ALA A 178 -9.74 14.07 -3.87
N LYS A 179 -9.09 13.72 -4.98
CA LYS A 179 -9.25 14.40 -6.27
C LYS A 179 -10.70 14.34 -6.75
N GLY A 180 -11.31 13.15 -6.78
CA GLY A 180 -12.72 13.00 -7.21
C GLY A 180 -13.70 13.82 -6.34
N ILE A 181 -13.47 13.85 -5.02
CA ILE A 181 -14.27 14.71 -4.11
C ILE A 181 -14.06 16.19 -4.41
N ALA A 182 -12.81 16.62 -4.61
CA ALA A 182 -12.49 18.02 -4.91
C ALA A 182 -13.12 18.48 -6.24
N GLU A 183 -13.14 17.64 -7.26
CA GLU A 183 -13.76 17.92 -8.57
C GLU A 183 -15.28 18.18 -8.43
N ILE A 184 -15.97 17.44 -7.55
CA ILE A 184 -17.37 17.69 -7.23
C ILE A 184 -17.51 19.03 -6.51
N LEU A 185 -16.75 19.25 -5.44
CA LEU A 185 -16.81 20.50 -4.68
C LEU A 185 -16.62 21.74 -5.56
N LEU A 186 -15.71 21.68 -6.53
CA LEU A 186 -15.47 22.79 -7.48
C LEU A 186 -16.67 23.12 -8.35
N LYS A 187 -17.58 22.17 -8.62
CA LYS A 187 -18.84 22.43 -9.36
C LYS A 187 -19.82 23.27 -8.53
N TYR A 188 -19.80 23.11 -7.21
CA TYR A 188 -20.70 23.82 -6.29
C TYR A 188 -20.15 25.19 -5.83
N LEU A 189 -18.85 25.43 -6.03
CA LEU A 189 -18.19 26.69 -5.68
C LEU A 189 -18.19 27.71 -6.83
N LYS A 190 -18.65 27.32 -8.01
CA LYS A 190 -18.85 28.19 -9.19
C LYS A 190 -20.30 28.69 -9.25
#